data_1212d492bcf2b9f2fee73e6a8292340e
#
_entry.id   1212d492bcf2b9f2fee73e6a8292340e
#
_cell.length_a   1.000
_cell.length_b   1.000
_cell.length_c   1.000
_cell.angle_alpha   90.00
_cell.angle_beta   90.00
_cell.angle_gamma   90.00
#
_symmetry.space_group_name_H-M   'P 1'
#
loop_
_entity.id
_entity.type
_entity.pdbx_description
1 polymer ?
#
loop_
_entity_poly.entity_id
_entity_poly.type
_entity_poly.pdbx_seq_one_letter_code
_entity_poly.pdbx_strand_id
1 'polypeptide(L)'
;MPRSDRPAVQWKIVARPVKRKSIAAAAGLAISTGFCAAIAVVIALMPTAIAQARERQNRSLIEAAPKPKTINYEKLTQEAVALLQQYVRLNTTNPPGNELAAAKMFRQKFLAEGIPATVWEPAPGRGIVAARLRGTGRHKALVLLSHMDVVPANPKEWQVPPFSAQIHDGAIWGRGTLDDKGPGVIEFMAMVALKRAGVLLDRDVIFLATGDEEEGGKIGAGWMVDHEADIYADAGYLLNEGGGIMSRPNGRKYFAVSITEKTPLWLRLIAAGEAGHAAVPPDKTAVTRLVAALDKVIAYQPPIRVLDSVRDYFRAMGQLDGGPPEFANLVLALRDPDFANKFLAVPRQNAVVRDTFTPTVLAGSEKTNIISATASAEIDSRLLPGDNPQQVIANLRKAISDNGIKIDVTLNFPAASSPRKSQLMTALGKLAGNEDSIVVPMLIAGFTDSHYFRQKGLDSYGFIPIEASPAEMRGVHGVNERIGVKELGAGVRRMIELLKLIGGRE
;
A
#
# COMPACT_ATOMS: atom_id res chain seq x y z
N MET A 1 -41.89 -29.81 10.95
CA MET A 1 -41.36 -30.73 9.94
C MET A 1 -39.89 -30.50 9.79
N PRO A 2 -39.05 -31.53 9.57
CA PRO A 2 -38.07 -31.87 10.59
C PRO A 2 -36.66 -31.29 10.32
N ARG A 3 -35.90 -31.16 11.39
CA ARG A 3 -34.48 -30.87 11.44
C ARG A 3 -33.70 -32.01 10.73
N SER A 4 -32.75 -31.67 9.86
CA SER A 4 -31.77 -32.63 9.38
C SER A 4 -30.44 -32.34 10.06
N ASP A 5 -30.10 -33.19 11.01
CA ASP A 5 -28.78 -33.34 11.59
C ASP A 5 -27.76 -33.76 10.51
N ARG A 6 -26.66 -33.06 10.38
CA ARG A 6 -25.47 -33.56 9.70
C ARG A 6 -24.31 -33.66 10.71
N PRO A 7 -23.61 -34.80 10.76
CA PRO A 7 -22.58 -35.01 11.76
C PRO A 7 -21.28 -34.25 11.42
N ALA A 8 -20.63 -33.75 12.47
CA ALA A 8 -19.32 -33.16 12.43
C ALA A 8 -18.25 -34.19 12.04
N VAL A 9 -17.52 -33.94 10.97
CA VAL A 9 -16.36 -34.74 10.56
C VAL A 9 -15.16 -34.31 11.40
N GLN A 10 -14.78 -35.17 12.36
CA GLN A 10 -13.52 -35.06 13.09
C GLN A 10 -12.37 -35.59 12.24
N TRP A 11 -11.43 -34.73 11.86
CA TRP A 11 -10.18 -35.13 11.24
C TRP A 11 -9.16 -35.50 12.33
N LYS A 12 -8.83 -36.80 12.47
CA LYS A 12 -7.71 -37.28 13.27
C LYS A 12 -6.42 -37.07 12.50
N ILE A 13 -5.55 -36.21 13.01
CA ILE A 13 -4.17 -36.07 12.54
C ILE A 13 -3.38 -37.28 13.05
N VAL A 14 -2.99 -38.16 12.14
CA VAL A 14 -2.06 -39.29 12.44
C VAL A 14 -0.65 -38.83 12.14
N ALA A 15 0.09 -38.43 13.15
CA ALA A 15 1.55 -38.21 13.06
C ALA A 15 2.26 -39.58 13.03
N ARG A 16 2.97 -39.86 11.94
CA ARG A 16 3.90 -41.01 11.87
C ARG A 16 5.28 -40.56 12.35
N PRO A 17 5.89 -41.25 13.34
CA PRO A 17 7.25 -40.96 13.76
C PRO A 17 8.26 -41.48 12.74
N VAL A 18 9.14 -40.62 12.25
CA VAL A 18 10.32 -41.00 11.47
C VAL A 18 11.39 -41.55 12.42
N LYS A 19 11.67 -42.84 12.35
CA LYS A 19 12.77 -43.50 13.08
C LYS A 19 14.12 -43.05 12.51
N ARG A 20 14.87 -42.25 13.27
CA ARG A 20 16.31 -42.07 13.03
C ARG A 20 17.06 -43.36 13.41
N LYS A 21 17.67 -44.01 12.43
CA LYS A 21 18.67 -45.08 12.68
C LYS A 21 19.99 -44.38 12.97
N SER A 22 20.48 -44.57 14.19
CA SER A 22 21.86 -44.29 14.57
C SER A 22 22.75 -45.40 14.00
N ILE A 23 23.68 -45.05 13.11
CA ILE A 23 24.80 -45.91 12.73
C ILE A 23 26.04 -45.31 13.39
N ALA A 24 26.46 -45.91 14.48
CA ALA A 24 27.80 -45.74 15.00
C ALA A 24 28.69 -46.80 14.33
N ALA A 25 29.61 -46.35 13.48
CA ALA A 25 30.72 -47.16 13.03
C ALA A 25 32.00 -46.34 13.23
N ALA A 26 32.77 -46.77 14.19
CA ALA A 26 34.12 -46.28 14.40
C ALA A 26 35.02 -46.77 13.25
N ALA A 27 35.58 -45.81 12.50
CA ALA A 27 36.77 -46.04 11.70
C ALA A 27 37.68 -44.83 11.89
N GLY A 28 38.72 -44.99 12.68
CA GLY A 28 39.78 -44.01 12.82
C GLY A 28 40.53 -43.88 11.49
N LEU A 29 40.49 -42.69 10.92
CA LEU A 29 41.38 -42.31 9.84
C LEU A 29 42.01 -40.97 10.22
N ALA A 30 43.31 -40.97 10.43
CA ALA A 30 44.08 -39.76 10.64
C ALA A 30 44.07 -38.94 9.32
N ILE A 31 43.18 -37.96 9.25
CA ILE A 31 43.15 -36.98 8.15
C ILE A 31 44.18 -35.90 8.48
N SER A 32 45.22 -35.80 7.66
CA SER A 32 46.29 -34.82 7.81
C SER A 32 45.69 -33.39 7.81
N THR A 33 46.16 -32.56 8.74
CA THR A 33 45.75 -31.16 8.91
C THR A 33 45.84 -30.28 7.65
N GLY A 34 46.58 -30.70 6.64
CA GLY A 34 46.74 -30.04 5.33
C GLY A 34 45.50 -30.13 4.44
N PHE A 35 44.68 -31.19 4.55
CA PHE A 35 43.50 -31.36 3.68
C PHE A 35 42.30 -30.49 4.12
N CYS A 36 42.13 -30.28 5.44
CA CYS A 36 41.10 -29.39 5.98
C CYS A 36 41.39 -27.91 5.67
N ALA A 37 42.67 -27.50 5.68
CA ALA A 37 43.03 -26.14 5.31
C ALA A 37 42.78 -25.83 3.82
N ALA A 38 43.03 -26.81 2.94
CA ALA A 38 42.74 -26.65 1.50
C ALA A 38 41.24 -26.56 1.20
N ILE A 39 40.40 -27.35 1.88
CA ILE A 39 38.94 -27.27 1.71
C ILE A 39 38.39 -25.97 2.27
N ALA A 40 38.86 -25.47 3.40
CA ALA A 40 38.43 -24.20 3.98
C ALA A 40 38.80 -23.01 3.09
N VAL A 41 39.98 -23.03 2.44
CA VAL A 41 40.39 -22.00 1.49
C VAL A 41 39.54 -22.05 0.20
N VAL A 42 39.17 -23.22 -0.29
CA VAL A 42 38.29 -23.36 -1.47
C VAL A 42 36.87 -22.86 -1.15
N ILE A 43 36.34 -23.19 0.04
CA ILE A 43 35.01 -22.70 0.46
C ILE A 43 35.01 -21.16 0.68
N ALA A 44 36.12 -20.60 1.17
CA ALA A 44 36.26 -19.15 1.34
C ALA A 44 36.45 -18.37 0.01
N LEU A 45 37.03 -19.01 -1.00
CA LEU A 45 37.30 -18.40 -2.32
C LEU A 45 36.14 -18.61 -3.32
N MET A 46 35.25 -19.56 -3.11
CA MET A 46 34.10 -19.79 -4.00
C MET A 46 33.15 -18.60 -4.12
N PRO A 47 32.80 -17.87 -3.04
CA PRO A 47 31.94 -16.69 -3.16
C PRO A 47 32.57 -15.57 -3.99
N THR A 48 33.89 -15.38 -3.86
CA THR A 48 34.64 -14.36 -4.61
C THR A 48 34.80 -14.73 -6.09
N ALA A 49 35.05 -15.99 -6.39
CA ALA A 49 35.16 -16.48 -7.77
C ALA A 49 33.81 -16.42 -8.51
N ILE A 50 32.72 -16.76 -7.84
CA ILE A 50 31.35 -16.65 -8.39
C ILE A 50 30.99 -15.19 -8.61
N ALA A 51 31.33 -14.29 -7.66
CA ALA A 51 31.10 -12.86 -7.81
C ALA A 51 31.89 -12.29 -8.98
N GLN A 52 33.16 -12.63 -9.10
CA GLN A 52 34.00 -12.19 -10.24
C GLN A 52 33.55 -12.78 -11.59
N ALA A 53 33.11 -14.02 -11.63
CA ALA A 53 32.55 -14.60 -12.84
C ALA A 53 31.24 -13.91 -13.27
N ARG A 54 30.36 -13.61 -12.31
CA ARG A 54 29.16 -12.79 -12.54
C ARG A 54 29.52 -11.39 -13.04
N GLU A 55 30.52 -10.77 -12.45
CA GLU A 55 30.94 -9.42 -12.84
C GLU A 55 31.53 -9.40 -14.27
N ARG A 56 32.33 -10.38 -14.66
CA ARG A 56 32.83 -10.53 -16.03
C ARG A 56 31.71 -10.81 -17.02
N GLN A 57 30.80 -11.70 -16.68
CA GLN A 57 29.61 -12.00 -17.51
C GLN A 57 28.73 -10.76 -17.69
N ASN A 58 28.51 -9.99 -16.62
CA ASN A 58 27.76 -8.76 -16.66
C ASN A 58 28.47 -7.67 -17.51
N ARG A 59 29.80 -7.58 -17.40
CA ARG A 59 30.60 -6.65 -18.21
C ARG A 59 30.48 -6.97 -19.70
N SER A 60 30.61 -8.27 -20.08
CA SER A 60 30.46 -8.70 -21.47
C SER A 60 29.02 -8.46 -22.00
N LEU A 61 28.00 -8.62 -21.18
CA LEU A 61 26.61 -8.32 -21.55
C LEU A 61 26.38 -6.83 -21.78
N ILE A 62 27.05 -5.96 -21.00
CA ILE A 62 26.95 -4.51 -21.15
C ILE A 62 27.70 -4.02 -22.39
N GLU A 63 28.89 -4.56 -22.64
CA GLU A 63 29.70 -4.21 -23.82
C GLU A 63 29.09 -4.71 -25.12
N ALA A 64 28.38 -5.82 -25.09
CA ALA A 64 27.65 -6.41 -26.22
C ALA A 64 26.25 -5.85 -26.45
N ALA A 65 25.71 -5.08 -25.49
CA ALA A 65 24.35 -4.56 -25.60
C ALA A 65 24.26 -3.50 -26.71
N PRO A 66 23.33 -3.63 -27.65
CA PRO A 66 23.12 -2.60 -28.68
C PRO A 66 22.72 -1.28 -28.00
N LYS A 67 23.09 -0.16 -28.65
CA LYS A 67 22.65 1.15 -28.15
C LYS A 67 21.13 1.17 -27.99
N PRO A 68 20.60 1.68 -26.87
CA PRO A 68 19.17 1.77 -26.66
C PRO A 68 18.49 2.55 -27.79
N LYS A 69 17.35 2.05 -28.24
CA LYS A 69 16.50 2.75 -29.22
C LYS A 69 15.83 3.95 -28.56
N THR A 70 15.58 4.99 -29.35
CA THR A 70 14.81 6.16 -28.93
C THR A 70 13.38 5.76 -28.55
N ILE A 71 12.92 6.24 -27.41
CA ILE A 71 11.55 6.01 -26.93
C ILE A 71 10.61 7.04 -27.54
N ASN A 72 9.56 6.57 -28.22
CA ASN A 72 8.51 7.44 -28.74
C ASN A 72 7.42 7.63 -27.66
N TYR A 73 7.51 8.72 -26.92
CA TYR A 73 6.61 9.02 -25.79
C TYR A 73 5.16 9.31 -26.22
N GLU A 74 4.94 9.87 -27.41
CA GLU A 74 3.60 10.11 -27.92
C GLU A 74 2.86 8.79 -28.18
N LYS A 75 3.52 7.86 -28.87
CA LYS A 75 2.98 6.51 -29.09
C LYS A 75 2.74 5.79 -27.77
N LEU A 76 3.66 5.88 -26.81
CA LEU A 76 3.49 5.28 -25.47
C LEU A 76 2.28 5.87 -24.73
N THR A 77 2.05 7.18 -24.84
CA THR A 77 0.88 7.81 -24.24
C THR A 77 -0.41 7.27 -24.85
N GLN A 78 -0.48 7.11 -26.19
CA GLN A 78 -1.64 6.53 -26.86
C GLN A 78 -1.88 5.08 -26.43
N GLU A 79 -0.84 4.27 -26.31
CA GLU A 79 -0.91 2.90 -25.82
C GLU A 79 -1.36 2.85 -24.33
N ALA A 80 -0.85 3.75 -23.47
CA ALA A 80 -1.26 3.88 -22.09
C ALA A 80 -2.74 4.23 -21.94
N VAL A 81 -3.24 5.19 -22.75
CA VAL A 81 -4.65 5.56 -22.80
C VAL A 81 -5.53 4.37 -23.18
N ALA A 82 -5.17 3.67 -24.25
CA ALA A 82 -5.93 2.51 -24.69
C ALA A 82 -5.94 1.36 -23.66
N LEU A 83 -4.78 1.15 -22.98
CA LEU A 83 -4.68 0.15 -21.93
C LEU A 83 -5.50 0.54 -20.69
N LEU A 84 -5.42 1.80 -20.24
CA LEU A 84 -6.20 2.27 -19.11
C LEU A 84 -7.71 2.20 -19.38
N GLN A 85 -8.14 2.57 -20.58
CA GLN A 85 -9.54 2.43 -20.98
C GLN A 85 -10.01 0.97 -20.95
N GLN A 86 -9.18 0.03 -21.44
CA GLN A 86 -9.46 -1.39 -21.34
C GLN A 86 -9.56 -1.86 -19.89
N TYR A 87 -8.64 -1.40 -19.04
CA TYR A 87 -8.52 -1.81 -17.65
C TYR A 87 -9.67 -1.26 -16.79
N VAL A 88 -10.05 0.01 -16.96
CA VAL A 88 -11.17 0.63 -16.22
C VAL A 88 -12.50 -0.07 -16.55
N ARG A 89 -12.70 -0.55 -17.80
CA ARG A 89 -13.90 -1.31 -18.18
C ARG A 89 -14.03 -2.65 -17.48
N LEU A 90 -12.96 -3.21 -16.95
CA LEU A 90 -13.02 -4.38 -16.06
C LEU A 90 -13.48 -3.91 -14.69
N ASN A 91 -14.73 -4.20 -14.35
CA ASN A 91 -15.29 -3.86 -13.04
C ASN A 91 -14.69 -4.79 -11.98
N THR A 92 -13.81 -4.26 -11.17
CA THR A 92 -13.13 -4.93 -10.06
C THR A 92 -13.57 -4.34 -8.71
N THR A 93 -14.82 -3.91 -8.62
CA THR A 93 -15.38 -3.37 -7.37
C THR A 93 -15.24 -4.39 -6.24
N ASN A 94 -14.68 -3.96 -5.14
CA ASN A 94 -14.47 -4.76 -3.93
C ASN A 94 -15.26 -4.15 -2.75
N PRO A 95 -16.10 -4.93 -2.09
CA PRO A 95 -16.49 -6.31 -2.36
C PRO A 95 -17.38 -6.46 -3.63
N PRO A 96 -17.44 -7.65 -4.29
CA PRO A 96 -16.73 -8.90 -3.91
C PRO A 96 -15.32 -9.02 -4.45
N GLY A 97 -14.86 -8.11 -5.30
CA GLY A 97 -13.64 -8.20 -6.09
C GLY A 97 -13.82 -9.10 -7.34
N ASN A 98 -13.01 -8.88 -8.36
CA ASN A 98 -12.99 -9.69 -9.61
C ASN A 98 -11.71 -9.40 -10.41
N GLU A 99 -10.58 -9.41 -9.72
CA GLU A 99 -9.30 -8.96 -10.27
C GLU A 99 -8.67 -9.98 -11.24
N LEU A 100 -9.12 -11.24 -11.22
CA LEU A 100 -8.55 -12.30 -12.05
C LEU A 100 -8.57 -11.96 -13.55
N ALA A 101 -9.61 -11.28 -14.03
CA ALA A 101 -9.69 -10.84 -15.41
C ALA A 101 -8.59 -9.82 -15.75
N ALA A 102 -8.34 -8.87 -14.85
CA ALA A 102 -7.28 -7.87 -14.98
C ALA A 102 -5.88 -8.51 -14.89
N ALA A 103 -5.67 -9.42 -13.94
CA ALA A 103 -4.43 -10.17 -13.80
C ALA A 103 -4.09 -10.97 -15.07
N LYS A 104 -5.07 -11.66 -15.65
CA LYS A 104 -4.90 -12.39 -16.92
C LYS A 104 -4.61 -11.45 -18.10
N MET A 105 -5.24 -10.28 -18.15
CA MET A 105 -4.97 -9.25 -19.16
C MET A 105 -3.52 -8.79 -19.09
N PHE A 106 -3.02 -8.40 -17.91
CA PHE A 106 -1.63 -7.98 -17.73
C PHE A 106 -0.65 -9.09 -18.07
N ARG A 107 -0.89 -10.32 -17.61
CA ARG A 107 -0.05 -11.47 -17.97
C ARG A 107 0.06 -11.64 -19.49
N GLN A 108 -1.05 -11.61 -20.21
CA GLN A 108 -1.07 -11.73 -21.66
C GLN A 108 -0.23 -10.63 -22.33
N LYS A 109 -0.40 -9.39 -21.89
CA LYS A 109 0.33 -8.24 -22.43
C LYS A 109 1.82 -8.32 -22.14
N PHE A 110 2.25 -8.69 -20.93
CA PHE A 110 3.66 -8.87 -20.60
C PHE A 110 4.29 -10.00 -21.44
N LEU A 111 3.62 -11.13 -21.60
CA LEU A 111 4.11 -12.24 -22.43
C LEU A 111 4.25 -11.83 -23.90
N ALA A 112 3.35 -11.01 -24.44
CA ALA A 112 3.46 -10.48 -25.80
C ALA A 112 4.69 -9.57 -25.99
N GLU A 113 5.17 -8.91 -24.91
CA GLU A 113 6.40 -8.11 -24.89
C GLU A 113 7.66 -8.93 -24.55
N GLY A 114 7.52 -10.26 -24.41
CA GLY A 114 8.63 -11.14 -24.02
C GLY A 114 9.11 -10.89 -22.57
N ILE A 115 8.23 -10.44 -21.68
CA ILE A 115 8.46 -10.29 -20.25
C ILE A 115 7.72 -11.43 -19.55
N PRO A 116 8.42 -12.34 -18.84
CA PRO A 116 7.79 -13.43 -18.10
C PRO A 116 6.83 -12.90 -17.03
N ALA A 117 5.64 -13.50 -16.96
CA ALA A 117 4.60 -13.10 -16.00
C ALA A 117 3.81 -14.31 -15.49
N THR A 118 3.47 -14.30 -14.22
CA THR A 118 2.71 -15.33 -13.50
C THR A 118 1.43 -14.72 -12.93
N VAL A 119 0.37 -15.53 -12.88
CA VAL A 119 -0.90 -15.16 -12.23
C VAL A 119 -1.22 -16.19 -11.16
N TRP A 120 -1.70 -15.71 -10.03
CA TRP A 120 -2.26 -16.52 -8.95
C TRP A 120 -3.72 -16.17 -8.74
N GLU A 121 -4.48 -17.11 -8.21
CA GLU A 121 -5.89 -16.96 -7.84
C GLU A 121 -6.07 -17.43 -6.39
N PRO A 122 -5.76 -16.58 -5.39
CA PRO A 122 -5.86 -16.93 -3.97
C PRO A 122 -7.25 -17.35 -3.52
N ALA A 123 -8.27 -16.78 -4.14
CA ALA A 123 -9.68 -17.12 -3.94
C ALA A 123 -10.43 -16.99 -5.28
N PRO A 124 -11.59 -17.61 -5.47
CA PRO A 124 -12.34 -17.57 -6.71
C PRO A 124 -12.56 -16.12 -7.20
N GLY A 125 -12.10 -15.82 -8.43
CA GLY A 125 -12.19 -14.49 -9.04
C GLY A 125 -11.16 -13.47 -8.55
N ARG A 126 -10.43 -13.72 -7.48
CA ARG A 126 -9.42 -12.82 -6.92
C ARG A 126 -8.07 -13.11 -7.57
N GLY A 127 -7.56 -12.18 -8.32
CA GLY A 127 -6.35 -12.36 -9.12
C GLY A 127 -5.18 -11.55 -8.61
N ILE A 128 -3.97 -12.11 -8.72
CA ILE A 128 -2.70 -11.42 -8.52
C ILE A 128 -1.84 -11.67 -9.75
N VAL A 129 -1.08 -10.69 -10.20
CA VAL A 129 -0.12 -10.87 -11.30
C VAL A 129 1.24 -10.28 -10.95
N ALA A 130 2.29 -11.03 -11.24
CA ALA A 130 3.65 -10.50 -11.20
C ALA A 130 4.36 -10.72 -12.54
N ALA A 131 5.21 -9.76 -12.92
CA ALA A 131 6.08 -9.84 -14.07
C ALA A 131 7.47 -9.30 -13.73
N ARG A 132 8.52 -9.85 -14.34
CA ARG A 132 9.90 -9.45 -14.03
C ARG A 132 10.67 -9.06 -15.28
N LEU A 133 11.05 -7.78 -15.36
CA LEU A 133 12.03 -7.28 -16.33
C LEU A 133 13.44 -7.48 -15.77
N ARG A 134 14.20 -8.34 -16.43
CA ARG A 134 15.57 -8.66 -15.99
C ARG A 134 16.55 -7.53 -16.30
N GLY A 135 17.36 -7.21 -15.30
CA GLY A 135 18.53 -6.36 -15.40
C GLY A 135 19.82 -7.18 -15.26
N THR A 136 20.94 -6.51 -14.94
CA THR A 136 22.22 -7.18 -14.72
C THR A 136 22.33 -7.87 -13.34
N GLY A 137 21.43 -7.56 -12.41
CA GLY A 137 21.46 -8.08 -11.04
C GLY A 137 22.59 -7.53 -10.16
N ARG A 138 23.22 -6.41 -10.53
CA ARG A 138 24.23 -5.72 -9.69
C ARG A 138 23.64 -5.17 -8.41
N HIS A 139 22.41 -4.73 -8.48
CA HIS A 139 21.64 -4.20 -7.35
C HIS A 139 20.41 -5.06 -7.08
N LYS A 140 19.94 -5.03 -5.85
CA LYS A 140 18.69 -5.67 -5.46
C LYS A 140 17.53 -5.15 -6.32
N ALA A 141 16.55 -5.99 -6.60
CA ALA A 141 15.40 -5.65 -7.42
C ALA A 141 14.57 -4.50 -6.82
N LEU A 142 13.79 -3.84 -7.69
CA LEU A 142 12.74 -2.89 -7.32
C LEU A 142 11.38 -3.53 -7.62
N VAL A 143 10.48 -3.56 -6.65
CA VAL A 143 9.08 -3.92 -6.85
C VAL A 143 8.29 -2.64 -7.13
N LEU A 144 7.49 -2.64 -8.19
CA LEU A 144 6.44 -1.68 -8.48
C LEU A 144 5.13 -2.37 -8.11
N LEU A 145 4.44 -1.83 -7.11
CA LEU A 145 3.22 -2.42 -6.57
C LEU A 145 2.04 -1.50 -6.86
N SER A 146 0.98 -2.09 -7.38
CA SER A 146 -0.32 -1.44 -7.55
C SER A 146 -1.44 -2.41 -7.20
N HIS A 147 -2.62 -1.89 -6.85
CA HIS A 147 -3.79 -2.73 -6.64
C HIS A 147 -4.79 -2.65 -7.79
N MET A 148 -5.53 -3.74 -8.00
CA MET A 148 -6.44 -3.89 -9.13
C MET A 148 -7.91 -3.70 -8.75
N ASP A 149 -8.23 -3.88 -7.47
CA ASP A 149 -9.58 -3.64 -6.96
C ASP A 149 -9.87 -2.14 -6.83
N VAL A 150 -11.13 -1.81 -6.68
CA VAL A 150 -11.61 -0.44 -6.55
C VAL A 150 -12.81 -0.38 -5.62
N VAL A 151 -12.99 0.72 -4.91
CA VAL A 151 -14.20 0.95 -4.10
C VAL A 151 -15.46 1.02 -4.96
N PRO A 152 -16.64 0.72 -4.38
CA PRO A 152 -17.92 0.85 -5.08
C PRO A 152 -18.16 2.25 -5.65
N ALA A 153 -18.89 2.32 -6.75
CA ALA A 153 -19.31 3.56 -7.37
C ALA A 153 -20.80 3.49 -7.73
N ASN A 154 -21.57 4.51 -7.31
CA ASN A 154 -22.98 4.63 -7.68
C ASN A 154 -23.11 5.38 -9.02
N PRO A 155 -23.47 4.72 -10.13
CA PRO A 155 -23.50 5.37 -11.46
C PRO A 155 -24.43 6.59 -11.54
N LYS A 156 -25.44 6.66 -10.67
CA LYS A 156 -26.42 7.78 -10.67
C LYS A 156 -25.82 9.12 -10.19
N GLU A 157 -24.67 9.06 -9.51
CA GLU A 157 -23.99 10.23 -8.96
C GLU A 157 -22.87 10.74 -9.89
N TRP A 158 -22.52 9.95 -10.92
CA TRP A 158 -21.44 10.25 -11.83
C TRP A 158 -21.91 10.95 -13.10
N GLN A 159 -21.15 11.95 -13.54
CA GLN A 159 -21.41 12.63 -14.83
C GLN A 159 -21.13 11.71 -16.04
N VAL A 160 -20.12 10.84 -15.90
CA VAL A 160 -19.75 9.81 -16.89
C VAL A 160 -19.79 8.46 -16.18
N PRO A 161 -20.42 7.40 -16.76
CA PRO A 161 -20.52 6.12 -16.08
C PRO A 161 -19.14 5.60 -15.61
N PRO A 162 -18.99 5.15 -14.33
CA PRO A 162 -17.70 4.94 -13.68
C PRO A 162 -16.83 3.84 -14.30
N PHE A 163 -17.38 2.96 -15.11
CA PHE A 163 -16.65 1.90 -15.81
C PHE A 163 -16.70 2.04 -17.34
N SER A 164 -17.10 3.21 -17.86
CA SER A 164 -17.13 3.43 -19.31
C SER A 164 -15.76 3.78 -19.89
N ALA A 165 -14.88 4.35 -19.08
CA ALA A 165 -13.54 4.80 -19.48
C ALA A 165 -13.58 5.79 -20.65
N GLN A 166 -14.59 6.68 -20.70
CA GLN A 166 -14.70 7.69 -21.75
C GLN A 166 -13.65 8.78 -21.55
N ILE A 167 -13.18 9.33 -22.67
CA ILE A 167 -12.38 10.55 -22.67
C ILE A 167 -13.34 11.74 -22.79
N HIS A 168 -13.32 12.59 -21.78
CA HIS A 168 -14.08 13.83 -21.73
C HIS A 168 -13.19 14.94 -21.18
N ASP A 169 -13.20 16.12 -21.82
CA ASP A 169 -12.37 17.27 -21.45
C ASP A 169 -10.87 16.95 -21.29
N GLY A 170 -10.34 16.08 -22.17
CA GLY A 170 -8.92 15.70 -22.16
C GLY A 170 -8.51 14.77 -21.03
N ALA A 171 -9.46 14.21 -20.29
CA ALA A 171 -9.23 13.24 -19.21
C ALA A 171 -9.97 11.92 -19.46
N ILE A 172 -9.42 10.82 -18.99
CA ILE A 172 -10.08 9.50 -18.94
C ILE A 172 -10.85 9.46 -17.63
N TRP A 173 -12.17 9.34 -17.74
CA TRP A 173 -13.08 9.28 -16.60
C TRP A 173 -13.37 7.83 -16.23
N GLY A 174 -13.24 7.51 -14.94
CA GLY A 174 -13.59 6.19 -14.43
C GLY A 174 -13.06 5.91 -13.04
N ARG A 175 -13.74 5.03 -12.32
CA ARG A 175 -13.31 4.54 -11.01
C ARG A 175 -12.00 3.75 -11.17
N GLY A 176 -11.00 4.09 -10.37
CA GLY A 176 -9.67 3.49 -10.42
C GLY A 176 -8.69 4.20 -11.35
N THR A 177 -9.07 5.31 -12.00
CA THR A 177 -8.13 6.02 -12.89
C THR A 177 -6.96 6.67 -12.15
N LEU A 178 -7.13 7.01 -10.88
CA LEU A 178 -6.08 7.50 -9.99
C LEU A 178 -5.74 6.47 -8.90
N ASP A 179 -6.72 5.70 -8.45
CA ASP A 179 -6.65 4.76 -7.33
C ASP A 179 -7.15 3.37 -7.75
N ASP A 180 -6.32 2.44 -8.23
CA ASP A 180 -4.89 2.51 -8.51
C ASP A 180 -4.55 1.96 -9.91
N LYS A 181 -5.56 1.85 -10.81
CA LYS A 181 -5.39 1.30 -12.18
C LYS A 181 -4.51 2.17 -13.06
N GLY A 182 -4.58 3.50 -12.91
CA GLY A 182 -3.72 4.42 -13.65
C GLY A 182 -2.25 4.23 -13.33
N PRO A 183 -1.84 4.23 -12.06
CA PRO A 183 -0.49 3.88 -11.62
C PRO A 183 -0.03 2.52 -12.15
N GLY A 184 -0.84 1.46 -12.05
CA GLY A 184 -0.51 0.14 -12.61
C GLY A 184 -0.25 0.18 -14.12
N VAL A 185 -0.98 1.01 -14.88
CA VAL A 185 -0.72 1.22 -16.31
C VAL A 185 0.60 1.97 -16.53
N ILE A 186 0.91 2.98 -15.72
CA ILE A 186 2.17 3.72 -15.78
C ILE A 186 3.37 2.78 -15.55
N GLU A 187 3.29 1.93 -14.55
CA GLU A 187 4.30 0.92 -14.22
C GLU A 187 4.50 -0.08 -15.35
N PHE A 188 3.42 -0.65 -15.87
CA PHE A 188 3.43 -1.56 -17.00
C PHE A 188 4.09 -0.92 -18.23
N MET A 189 3.65 0.28 -18.62
CA MET A 189 4.14 0.96 -19.80
C MET A 189 5.60 1.35 -19.69
N ALA A 190 6.07 1.72 -18.49
CA ALA A 190 7.48 2.01 -18.25
C ALA A 190 8.37 0.79 -18.45
N MET A 191 7.97 -0.37 -17.92
CA MET A 191 8.70 -1.63 -18.11
C MET A 191 8.74 -2.06 -19.59
N VAL A 192 7.60 -1.97 -20.28
CA VAL A 192 7.50 -2.28 -21.71
C VAL A 192 8.36 -1.34 -22.56
N ALA A 193 8.35 -0.04 -22.25
CA ALA A 193 9.16 0.94 -22.95
C ALA A 193 10.66 0.65 -22.83
N LEU A 194 11.14 0.33 -21.62
CA LEU A 194 12.54 -0.03 -21.39
C LEU A 194 12.92 -1.33 -22.11
N LYS A 195 12.05 -2.34 -22.08
CA LYS A 195 12.24 -3.60 -22.82
C LYS A 195 12.37 -3.37 -24.32
N ARG A 196 11.41 -2.64 -24.91
CA ARG A 196 11.40 -2.33 -26.37
C ARG A 196 12.58 -1.49 -26.81
N ALA A 197 13.03 -0.57 -25.93
CA ALA A 197 14.23 0.26 -26.18
C ALA A 197 15.53 -0.50 -26.00
N GLY A 198 15.52 -1.69 -25.43
CA GLY A 198 16.74 -2.46 -25.13
C GLY A 198 17.58 -1.86 -24.00
N VAL A 199 16.96 -1.10 -23.10
CA VAL A 199 17.64 -0.55 -21.92
C VAL A 199 17.88 -1.65 -20.90
N LEU A 200 19.15 -1.94 -20.60
CA LEU A 200 19.56 -2.90 -19.58
C LEU A 200 19.85 -2.16 -18.27
N LEU A 201 18.99 -2.32 -17.28
CA LEU A 201 19.16 -1.74 -15.94
C LEU A 201 20.14 -2.57 -15.10
N ASP A 202 20.75 -1.98 -14.08
CA ASP A 202 21.62 -2.70 -13.14
C ASP A 202 20.84 -3.48 -12.04
N ARG A 203 19.52 -3.44 -12.10
CA ARG A 203 18.60 -4.20 -11.22
C ARG A 203 17.42 -4.75 -12.00
N ASP A 204 16.85 -5.83 -11.50
CA ASP A 204 15.56 -6.31 -11.98
C ASP A 204 14.47 -5.34 -11.55
N VAL A 205 13.42 -5.22 -12.37
CA VAL A 205 12.17 -4.52 -12.02
C VAL A 205 11.04 -5.55 -12.00
N ILE A 206 10.32 -5.60 -10.90
CA ILE A 206 9.21 -6.51 -10.67
C ILE A 206 7.92 -5.69 -10.67
N PHE A 207 7.04 -5.94 -11.60
CA PHE A 207 5.65 -5.49 -11.54
C PHE A 207 4.87 -6.47 -10.67
N LEU A 208 4.11 -5.97 -9.71
CA LEU A 208 3.23 -6.74 -8.85
C LEU A 208 1.90 -6.01 -8.74
N ALA A 209 0.83 -6.58 -9.31
CA ALA A 209 -0.51 -6.05 -9.11
C ALA A 209 -1.34 -7.01 -8.28
N THR A 210 -1.84 -6.53 -7.15
CA THR A 210 -2.60 -7.27 -6.15
C THR A 210 -4.09 -6.94 -6.24
N GLY A 211 -4.93 -7.66 -5.53
CA GLY A 211 -6.30 -7.28 -5.25
C GLY A 211 -6.49 -7.10 -3.76
N ASP A 212 -7.72 -6.74 -3.32
CA ASP A 212 -8.13 -6.71 -1.93
C ASP A 212 -7.57 -5.54 -1.10
N GLU A 213 -6.87 -4.59 -1.69
CA GLU A 213 -6.29 -3.47 -0.95
C GLU A 213 -7.39 -2.68 -0.22
N GLU A 214 -8.49 -2.40 -0.89
CA GLU A 214 -9.63 -1.61 -0.42
C GLU A 214 -10.39 -2.26 0.77
N GLU A 215 -10.16 -3.56 1.00
CA GLU A 215 -10.67 -4.34 2.15
C GLU A 215 -9.53 -4.78 3.10
N GLY A 216 -8.32 -4.21 2.94
CA GLY A 216 -7.16 -4.43 3.81
C GLY A 216 -6.12 -5.42 3.28
N GLY A 217 -6.18 -5.85 2.02
CA GLY A 217 -5.12 -6.54 1.29
C GLY A 217 -4.83 -7.98 1.69
N LYS A 218 -5.65 -8.60 2.55
CA LYS A 218 -5.35 -9.92 3.14
C LYS A 218 -5.21 -11.04 2.11
N ILE A 219 -6.08 -11.06 1.09
CA ILE A 219 -6.05 -12.07 0.02
C ILE A 219 -5.31 -11.57 -1.23
N GLY A 220 -4.76 -10.37 -1.18
CA GLY A 220 -3.87 -9.77 -2.17
C GLY A 220 -2.42 -9.76 -1.71
N ALA A 221 -1.91 -8.60 -1.29
CA ALA A 221 -0.54 -8.43 -0.81
C ALA A 221 -0.22 -9.31 0.40
N GLY A 222 -1.16 -9.46 1.34
CA GLY A 222 -1.02 -10.36 2.48
C GLY A 222 -0.76 -11.80 2.05
N TRP A 223 -1.54 -12.30 1.10
CA TRP A 223 -1.34 -13.64 0.55
C TRP A 223 0.03 -13.79 -0.14
N MET A 224 0.45 -12.77 -0.92
CA MET A 224 1.75 -12.78 -1.60
C MET A 224 2.92 -12.89 -0.62
N VAL A 225 2.90 -12.12 0.48
CA VAL A 225 4.02 -12.15 1.44
C VAL A 225 4.09 -13.45 2.24
N ASP A 226 2.97 -14.17 2.36
CA ASP A 226 2.91 -15.42 3.11
C ASP A 226 3.13 -16.67 2.25
N HIS A 227 2.89 -16.63 0.93
CA HIS A 227 2.92 -17.81 0.06
C HIS A 227 3.94 -17.72 -1.08
N GLU A 228 4.25 -16.51 -1.57
CA GLU A 228 5.06 -16.31 -2.78
C GLU A 228 6.23 -15.33 -2.53
N ALA A 229 6.83 -15.41 -1.33
CA ALA A 229 7.93 -14.54 -0.91
C ALA A 229 9.13 -14.56 -1.87
N ASP A 230 9.36 -15.67 -2.58
CA ASP A 230 10.45 -15.84 -3.54
C ASP A 230 10.38 -14.83 -4.71
N ILE A 231 9.17 -14.32 -5.02
CA ILE A 231 8.97 -13.34 -6.09
C ILE A 231 9.73 -12.04 -5.82
N TYR A 232 9.85 -11.63 -4.56
CA TYR A 232 10.49 -10.38 -4.16
C TYR A 232 11.65 -10.56 -3.16
N ALA A 233 12.09 -11.79 -2.89
CA ALA A 233 13.14 -12.09 -1.90
C ALA A 233 14.47 -11.37 -2.17
N ASP A 234 14.78 -11.09 -3.43
CA ASP A 234 15.96 -10.33 -3.86
C ASP A 234 15.71 -8.83 -4.05
N ALA A 235 14.52 -8.34 -3.66
CA ALA A 235 14.20 -6.92 -3.73
C ALA A 235 14.88 -6.12 -2.61
N GLY A 236 15.26 -4.89 -2.93
CA GLY A 236 15.76 -3.92 -1.96
C GLY A 236 14.76 -2.83 -1.64
N TYR A 237 13.84 -2.58 -2.57
CA TYR A 237 12.86 -1.51 -2.47
C TYR A 237 11.53 -1.94 -3.09
N LEU A 238 10.47 -1.34 -2.58
CA LEU A 238 9.14 -1.38 -3.15
C LEU A 238 8.64 0.07 -3.32
N LEU A 239 8.06 0.35 -4.47
CA LEU A 239 7.34 1.59 -4.77
C LEU A 239 5.87 1.25 -4.94
N ASN A 240 5.01 1.97 -4.25
CA ASN A 240 3.56 1.79 -4.23
C ASN A 240 2.87 3.16 -4.28
N GLU A 241 1.56 3.18 -4.20
CA GLU A 241 0.75 4.37 -3.95
C GLU A 241 1.04 5.03 -2.57
N GLY A 242 0.35 6.12 -2.25
CA GLY A 242 0.42 6.82 -0.96
C GLY A 242 1.26 8.09 -0.99
N GLY A 243 1.58 8.59 -2.18
CA GLY A 243 2.24 9.86 -2.41
C GLY A 243 2.10 10.29 -3.87
N GLY A 244 2.70 11.40 -4.27
CA GLY A 244 2.59 11.90 -5.63
C GLY A 244 3.17 13.29 -5.81
N ILE A 245 2.93 13.91 -6.95
CA ILE A 245 3.39 15.26 -7.24
C ILE A 245 2.30 16.24 -6.83
N MET A 246 2.63 17.12 -5.90
CA MET A 246 1.70 18.10 -5.33
C MET A 246 2.05 19.50 -5.81
N SER A 247 1.07 20.19 -6.37
CA SER A 247 1.17 21.61 -6.75
C SER A 247 0.73 22.52 -5.63
N ARG A 248 1.39 23.68 -5.52
CA ARG A 248 1.08 24.72 -4.55
C ARG A 248 0.44 25.93 -5.25
N PRO A 249 -0.32 26.76 -4.54
CA PRO A 249 -0.95 27.96 -5.12
C PRO A 249 0.03 28.92 -5.79
N ASN A 250 1.30 28.95 -5.36
CA ASN A 250 2.36 29.78 -5.95
C ASN A 250 3.02 29.12 -7.19
N GLY A 251 2.48 28.01 -7.69
CA GLY A 251 2.99 27.26 -8.82
C GLY A 251 4.18 26.35 -8.53
N ARG A 252 4.75 26.37 -7.31
CA ARG A 252 5.82 25.44 -6.92
C ARG A 252 5.26 24.04 -6.70
N LYS A 253 6.10 23.03 -6.97
CA LYS A 253 5.75 21.63 -6.82
C LYS A 253 6.66 20.94 -5.79
N TYR A 254 6.21 19.83 -5.27
CA TYR A 254 7.03 18.92 -4.49
C TYR A 254 6.56 17.47 -4.69
N PHE A 255 7.48 16.54 -4.56
CA PHE A 255 7.21 15.11 -4.60
C PHE A 255 6.98 14.63 -3.17
N ALA A 256 5.73 14.41 -2.83
CA ALA A 256 5.33 13.83 -1.56
C ALA A 256 5.58 12.32 -1.61
N VAL A 257 6.45 11.82 -0.74
CA VAL A 257 6.79 10.39 -0.68
C VAL A 257 6.45 9.83 0.69
N SER A 258 5.49 8.91 0.76
CA SER A 258 5.20 8.28 2.06
C SER A 258 6.31 7.31 2.43
N ILE A 259 6.79 7.45 3.66
CA ILE A 259 7.78 6.57 4.27
C ILE A 259 7.19 5.80 5.46
N THR A 260 5.99 6.14 5.87
CA THR A 260 5.27 5.56 7.00
C THR A 260 3.78 5.88 6.90
N GLU A 261 2.98 5.08 7.59
CA GLU A 261 1.51 5.10 7.54
C GLU A 261 0.94 5.04 8.95
N LYS A 262 -0.26 5.61 9.15
CA LYS A 262 -1.05 5.26 10.34
C LYS A 262 -1.51 3.81 10.22
N THR A 263 -1.67 3.16 11.36
CA THR A 263 -2.14 1.77 11.38
C THR A 263 -3.61 1.71 11.79
N PRO A 264 -4.40 0.82 11.20
CA PRO A 264 -5.76 0.62 11.65
C PRO A 264 -5.79 -0.03 13.04
N LEU A 265 -6.75 0.38 13.82
CA LEU A 265 -7.27 -0.32 14.97
C LEU A 265 -8.79 -0.27 14.86
N TRP A 266 -9.34 -1.01 13.89
CA TRP A 266 -10.79 -0.99 13.70
C TRP A 266 -11.47 -1.71 14.85
N LEU A 267 -12.47 -1.06 15.41
CA LEU A 267 -13.15 -1.51 16.60
C LEU A 267 -14.64 -1.71 16.34
N ARG A 268 -15.20 -2.74 16.95
CA ARG A 268 -16.65 -2.90 17.06
C ARG A 268 -17.03 -2.76 18.52
N LEU A 269 -17.83 -1.73 18.84
CA LEU A 269 -18.47 -1.55 20.13
C LEU A 269 -19.79 -2.29 20.12
N ILE A 270 -20.05 -3.10 21.15
CA ILE A 270 -21.29 -3.87 21.31
C ILE A 270 -21.87 -3.57 22.67
N ALA A 271 -23.08 -3.02 22.69
CA ALA A 271 -23.89 -2.81 23.89
C ALA A 271 -24.90 -3.95 24.04
N ALA A 272 -25.07 -4.44 25.27
CA ALA A 272 -26.12 -5.39 25.63
C ALA A 272 -27.15 -4.69 26.48
N GLY A 273 -28.43 -5.17 26.37
CA GLY A 273 -29.56 -4.69 27.13
C GLY A 273 -30.69 -5.72 27.11
N GLU A 274 -31.82 -5.39 27.73
CA GLU A 274 -33.03 -6.22 27.70
C GLU A 274 -33.87 -5.89 26.46
N ALA A 275 -34.31 -6.91 25.75
CA ALA A 275 -35.24 -6.75 24.64
C ALA A 275 -36.66 -6.51 25.20
N GLY A 276 -37.48 -5.72 24.48
CA GLY A 276 -38.82 -5.45 24.94
C GLY A 276 -39.65 -4.58 24.01
N HIS A 277 -40.83 -4.21 24.53
CA HIS A 277 -41.71 -3.29 23.80
C HIS A 277 -41.32 -1.85 24.07
N ALA A 278 -41.12 -1.05 22.99
CA ALA A 278 -40.63 0.32 23.10
C ALA A 278 -41.56 1.27 23.88
N ALA A 279 -42.82 0.93 24.07
CA ALA A 279 -43.75 1.73 24.89
C ALA A 279 -43.53 1.60 26.42
N VAL A 280 -42.71 0.62 26.85
CA VAL A 280 -42.40 0.36 28.28
C VAL A 280 -40.87 0.19 28.41
N PRO A 281 -40.08 1.27 28.13
CA PRO A 281 -38.65 1.17 28.08
C PRO A 281 -38.04 1.01 29.49
N PRO A 282 -37.01 0.16 29.66
CA PRO A 282 -36.16 0.21 30.83
C PRO A 282 -35.32 1.50 30.87
N ASP A 283 -34.72 1.82 32.00
CA ASP A 283 -33.87 3.02 32.17
C ASP A 283 -32.73 3.10 31.14
N LYS A 284 -32.19 1.94 30.78
CA LYS A 284 -31.08 1.85 29.79
C LYS A 284 -31.34 0.70 28.82
N THR A 285 -31.48 1.02 27.55
CA THR A 285 -31.53 0.04 26.46
C THR A 285 -30.12 -0.16 25.87
N ALA A 286 -29.91 -1.21 25.07
CA ALA A 286 -28.66 -1.40 24.33
C ALA A 286 -28.35 -0.18 23.44
N VAL A 287 -29.37 0.39 22.78
CA VAL A 287 -29.21 1.56 21.91
C VAL A 287 -28.80 2.80 22.69
N THR A 288 -29.48 3.14 23.80
CA THR A 288 -29.16 4.33 24.61
C THR A 288 -27.77 4.22 25.25
N ARG A 289 -27.37 3.01 25.64
CA ARG A 289 -26.01 2.71 26.13
C ARG A 289 -24.95 2.92 25.08
N LEU A 290 -25.19 2.43 23.86
CA LEU A 290 -24.28 2.61 22.72
C LEU A 290 -24.13 4.09 22.35
N VAL A 291 -25.25 4.84 22.27
CA VAL A 291 -25.23 6.28 21.98
C VAL A 291 -24.39 7.04 23.01
N ALA A 292 -24.57 6.76 24.31
CA ALA A 292 -23.78 7.38 25.37
C ALA A 292 -22.29 7.02 25.29
N ALA A 293 -21.94 5.80 24.85
CA ALA A 293 -20.57 5.39 24.63
C ALA A 293 -19.96 6.10 23.43
N LEU A 294 -20.71 6.24 22.34
CA LEU A 294 -20.25 6.94 21.12
C LEU A 294 -20.03 8.44 21.35
N ASP A 295 -20.90 9.09 22.12
CA ASP A 295 -20.71 10.50 22.54
C ASP A 295 -19.33 10.69 23.20
N LYS A 296 -18.96 9.79 24.12
CA LYS A 296 -17.67 9.80 24.79
C LYS A 296 -16.50 9.50 23.85
N VAL A 297 -16.67 8.58 22.89
CA VAL A 297 -15.64 8.30 21.87
C VAL A 297 -15.42 9.51 20.98
N ILE A 298 -16.48 10.19 20.53
CA ILE A 298 -16.41 11.40 19.70
C ILE A 298 -15.75 12.54 20.48
N ALA A 299 -16.07 12.69 21.76
CA ALA A 299 -15.48 13.70 22.63
C ALA A 299 -14.03 13.39 23.04
N TYR A 300 -13.58 12.12 22.90
CA TYR A 300 -12.23 11.72 23.30
C TYR A 300 -11.18 12.37 22.42
N GLN A 301 -10.27 13.10 23.04
CA GLN A 301 -9.16 13.77 22.37
C GLN A 301 -7.84 13.07 22.72
N PRO A 302 -7.30 12.26 21.81
CA PRO A 302 -5.98 11.65 21.99
C PRO A 302 -4.90 12.71 22.12
N PRO A 303 -3.79 12.43 22.83
CA PRO A 303 -2.68 13.37 22.96
C PRO A 303 -2.05 13.68 21.60
N ILE A 304 -1.60 14.92 21.43
CA ILE A 304 -0.84 15.34 20.26
C ILE A 304 0.56 14.75 20.34
N ARG A 305 1.00 14.12 19.24
CA ARG A 305 2.35 13.59 19.09
C ARG A 305 2.88 13.86 17.68
N VAL A 306 3.88 14.72 17.59
CA VAL A 306 4.50 15.09 16.30
C VAL A 306 5.66 14.15 16.01
N LEU A 307 5.47 13.26 15.04
CA LEU A 307 6.53 12.38 14.56
C LEU A 307 7.57 13.17 13.75
N ASP A 308 8.77 12.63 13.65
CA ASP A 308 9.85 13.26 12.87
C ASP A 308 9.48 13.47 11.39
N SER A 309 8.78 12.52 10.78
CA SER A 309 8.28 12.64 9.40
C SER A 309 7.30 13.80 9.24
N VAL A 310 6.42 13.99 10.22
CA VAL A 310 5.44 15.08 10.23
C VAL A 310 6.11 16.43 10.45
N ARG A 311 7.06 16.49 11.41
CA ARG A 311 7.85 17.72 11.66
C ARG A 311 8.60 18.16 10.40
N ASP A 312 9.26 17.23 9.72
CA ASP A 312 10.06 17.52 8.54
C ASP A 312 9.19 17.91 7.35
N TYR A 313 8.01 17.27 7.21
CA TYR A 313 7.01 17.65 6.22
C TYR A 313 6.59 19.12 6.38
N PHE A 314 6.15 19.53 7.56
CA PHE A 314 5.69 20.92 7.78
C PHE A 314 6.83 21.92 7.65
N ARG A 315 8.04 21.57 8.08
CA ARG A 315 9.22 22.42 7.87
C ARG A 315 9.48 22.66 6.37
N ALA A 316 9.43 21.61 5.56
CA ALA A 316 9.58 21.74 4.11
C ALA A 316 8.46 22.59 3.50
N MET A 317 7.21 22.39 3.94
CA MET A 317 6.09 23.22 3.48
C MET A 317 6.28 24.71 3.83
N GLY A 318 6.74 25.03 5.02
CA GLY A 318 7.06 26.41 5.39
C GLY A 318 8.12 27.04 4.49
N GLN A 319 9.14 26.28 4.11
CA GLN A 319 10.20 26.75 3.21
C GLN A 319 9.73 26.91 1.75
N LEU A 320 8.86 26.00 1.26
CA LEU A 320 8.37 26.05 -0.11
C LEU A 320 7.42 27.23 -0.37
N ASP A 321 6.59 27.58 0.57
CA ASP A 321 5.49 28.51 0.38
C ASP A 321 5.74 29.91 0.97
N GLY A 322 6.83 30.08 1.73
CA GLY A 322 6.88 31.18 2.72
C GLY A 322 5.76 31.02 3.74
N GLY A 323 5.40 29.77 4.06
CA GLY A 323 4.28 29.40 4.94
C GLY A 323 4.45 29.92 6.36
N PRO A 324 3.49 29.58 7.25
CA PRO A 324 3.52 30.06 8.64
C PRO A 324 4.90 29.81 9.27
N PRO A 325 5.53 30.82 9.90
CA PRO A 325 6.82 30.68 10.55
C PRO A 325 6.81 29.57 11.62
N GLU A 326 5.64 29.25 12.14
CA GLU A 326 5.37 28.18 13.11
C GLU A 326 5.73 26.79 12.55
N PHE A 327 5.67 26.61 11.23
CA PHE A 327 6.06 25.33 10.58
C PHE A 327 7.57 25.04 10.70
N ALA A 328 8.40 26.04 10.98
CA ALA A 328 9.82 25.81 11.25
C ALA A 328 10.03 24.94 12.50
N ASN A 329 9.16 25.08 13.51
CA ASN A 329 9.17 24.25 14.72
C ASN A 329 7.74 23.93 15.19
N LEU A 330 7.09 23.00 14.51
CA LEU A 330 5.71 22.62 14.77
C LEU A 330 5.49 22.14 16.23
N VAL A 331 6.46 21.45 16.83
CA VAL A 331 6.36 20.98 18.23
C VAL A 331 6.24 22.14 19.22
N LEU A 332 7.00 23.20 18.99
CA LEU A 332 6.93 24.41 19.82
C LEU A 332 5.64 25.19 19.54
N ALA A 333 5.30 25.36 18.27
CA ALA A 333 4.10 26.08 17.83
C ALA A 333 2.80 25.50 18.38
N LEU A 334 2.68 24.16 18.43
CA LEU A 334 1.49 23.49 18.99
C LEU A 334 1.32 23.66 20.52
N ARG A 335 2.26 24.32 21.21
CA ARG A 335 2.07 24.74 22.61
C ARG A 335 1.27 26.03 22.75
N ASP A 336 1.21 26.82 21.68
CA ASP A 336 0.35 28.01 21.62
C ASP A 336 -1.09 27.56 21.31
N PRO A 337 -2.08 27.85 22.18
CA PRO A 337 -3.45 27.39 22.01
C PRO A 337 -4.11 27.94 20.75
N ASP A 338 -3.82 29.18 20.35
CA ASP A 338 -4.45 29.82 19.18
C ASP A 338 -3.95 29.19 17.89
N PHE A 339 -2.65 28.92 17.81
CA PHE A 339 -2.09 28.17 16.67
C PHE A 339 -2.59 26.74 16.66
N ALA A 340 -2.56 26.04 17.81
CA ALA A 340 -3.00 24.67 17.91
C ALA A 340 -4.47 24.50 17.46
N ASN A 341 -5.36 25.38 17.91
CA ASN A 341 -6.78 25.36 17.51
C ASN A 341 -6.94 25.52 15.99
N LYS A 342 -6.22 26.47 15.38
CA LYS A 342 -6.25 26.67 13.91
C LYS A 342 -5.68 25.48 13.15
N PHE A 343 -4.56 24.93 13.62
CA PHE A 343 -3.90 23.78 13.01
C PHE A 343 -4.79 22.53 13.07
N LEU A 344 -5.35 22.24 14.22
CA LEU A 344 -6.18 21.05 14.45
C LEU A 344 -7.58 21.15 13.82
N ALA A 345 -8.05 22.35 13.52
CA ALA A 345 -9.29 22.54 12.75
C ALA A 345 -9.19 22.06 11.31
N VAL A 346 -7.97 21.88 10.78
CA VAL A 346 -7.75 21.30 9.45
C VAL A 346 -7.67 19.77 9.58
N PRO A 347 -8.64 18.99 9.04
CA PRO A 347 -8.73 17.55 9.27
C PRO A 347 -7.45 16.78 8.96
N ARG A 348 -6.78 17.07 7.83
CA ARG A 348 -5.53 16.42 7.46
C ARG A 348 -4.38 16.74 8.43
N GLN A 349 -4.31 17.96 8.95
CA GLN A 349 -3.28 18.35 9.94
C GLN A 349 -3.54 17.66 11.26
N ASN A 350 -4.80 17.62 11.69
CA ASN A 350 -5.21 16.91 12.90
C ASN A 350 -4.87 15.42 12.83
N ALA A 351 -5.20 14.78 11.72
CA ALA A 351 -5.01 13.33 11.52
C ALA A 351 -3.55 12.87 11.57
N VAL A 352 -2.58 13.72 11.24
CA VAL A 352 -1.15 13.33 11.22
C VAL A 352 -0.42 13.61 12.55
N VAL A 353 -1.08 14.24 13.52
CA VAL A 353 -0.47 14.56 14.82
C VAL A 353 -1.15 13.86 16.01
N ARG A 354 -2.18 13.06 15.79
CA ARG A 354 -2.86 12.26 16.83
C ARG A 354 -3.56 11.03 16.25
N ASP A 355 -3.93 10.11 17.12
CA ASP A 355 -4.86 9.04 16.77
C ASP A 355 -6.24 9.60 16.42
N THR A 356 -6.98 8.89 15.60
CA THR A 356 -8.33 9.31 15.19
C THR A 356 -9.31 8.17 15.42
N PHE A 357 -10.54 8.52 15.81
CA PHE A 357 -11.63 7.57 16.07
C PHE A 357 -12.90 8.08 15.38
N THR A 358 -13.33 7.40 14.35
CA THR A 358 -14.47 7.80 13.53
C THR A 358 -15.54 6.71 13.55
N PRO A 359 -16.68 6.89 14.22
CA PRO A 359 -17.82 5.98 14.09
C PRO A 359 -18.32 6.01 12.64
N THR A 360 -18.48 4.82 12.03
CA THR A 360 -18.86 4.69 10.62
C THR A 360 -20.11 3.86 10.39
N VAL A 361 -20.33 2.79 11.17
CA VAL A 361 -21.48 1.92 11.06
C VAL A 361 -22.23 1.91 12.39
N LEU A 362 -23.56 1.96 12.32
CA LEU A 362 -24.46 1.85 13.47
C LEU A 362 -25.52 0.81 13.19
N ALA A 363 -25.76 -0.08 14.16
CA ALA A 363 -26.81 -1.08 14.12
C ALA A 363 -27.54 -1.14 15.47
N GLY A 364 -28.84 -1.33 15.41
CA GLY A 364 -29.70 -1.40 16.59
C GLY A 364 -30.96 -2.21 16.33
N SER A 365 -32.14 -1.68 16.68
CA SER A 365 -33.39 -2.35 16.40
C SER A 365 -33.80 -2.22 14.93
N GLU A 366 -34.39 -3.30 14.39
CA GLU A 366 -34.90 -3.33 13.01
C GLU A 366 -36.28 -2.66 12.87
N LYS A 367 -36.97 -2.40 14.00
CA LYS A 367 -38.31 -1.85 13.99
C LYS A 367 -38.51 -0.85 15.14
N THR A 368 -39.23 0.24 14.88
CA THR A 368 -39.42 1.36 15.81
C THR A 368 -39.99 0.98 17.14
N ASN A 369 -40.93 0.01 17.20
CA ASN A 369 -41.62 -0.39 18.42
C ASN A 369 -40.98 -1.57 19.15
N ILE A 370 -39.74 -1.96 18.79
CA ILE A 370 -38.95 -3.04 19.41
C ILE A 370 -37.71 -2.46 20.06
N ILE A 371 -37.44 -2.84 21.29
CA ILE A 371 -36.13 -2.63 21.94
C ILE A 371 -35.27 -3.85 21.65
N SER A 372 -34.16 -3.65 20.96
CA SER A 372 -33.18 -4.72 20.70
C SER A 372 -32.39 -5.10 21.96
N ALA A 373 -32.07 -6.38 22.10
CA ALA A 373 -31.16 -6.85 23.14
C ALA A 373 -29.70 -6.44 22.90
N THR A 374 -29.36 -6.06 21.67
CA THR A 374 -28.02 -5.65 21.32
C THR A 374 -28.04 -4.43 20.40
N ALA A 375 -27.02 -3.60 20.50
CA ALA A 375 -26.72 -2.54 19.55
C ALA A 375 -25.19 -2.52 19.31
N SER A 376 -24.77 -2.17 18.11
CA SER A 376 -23.35 -2.12 17.79
C SER A 376 -22.96 -0.92 16.92
N ALA A 377 -21.69 -0.52 17.03
CA ALA A 377 -21.10 0.48 16.18
C ALA A 377 -19.73 0.02 15.72
N GLU A 378 -19.36 0.35 14.48
CA GLU A 378 -17.99 0.20 14.02
C GLU A 378 -17.29 1.54 14.03
N ILE A 379 -16.01 1.52 14.42
CA ILE A 379 -15.17 2.70 14.55
C ILE A 379 -13.91 2.46 13.73
N ASP A 380 -13.72 3.26 12.68
CA ASP A 380 -12.43 3.38 12.01
C ASP A 380 -11.49 4.17 12.92
N SER A 381 -10.61 3.45 13.58
CA SER A 381 -9.56 4.04 14.40
C SER A 381 -8.23 3.92 13.68
N ARG A 382 -7.47 5.03 13.65
CA ARG A 382 -6.16 5.11 13.01
C ARG A 382 -5.13 5.59 14.01
N LEU A 383 -4.14 4.74 14.30
CA LEU A 383 -3.10 5.02 15.29
C LEU A 383 -1.85 5.61 14.63
N LEU A 384 -1.20 6.52 15.31
CA LEU A 384 0.14 6.97 14.94
C LEU A 384 1.15 5.82 15.09
N PRO A 385 2.14 5.72 14.19
CA PRO A 385 3.24 4.77 14.35
C PRO A 385 3.87 4.81 15.74
N GLY A 386 3.97 3.64 16.37
CA GLY A 386 4.54 3.47 17.72
C GLY A 386 3.53 3.52 18.86
N ASP A 387 2.25 3.76 18.60
CA ASP A 387 1.23 3.63 19.64
C ASP A 387 0.89 2.15 19.89
N ASN A 388 0.61 1.85 21.16
CA ASN A 388 0.26 0.50 21.59
C ASN A 388 -1.26 0.31 21.53
N PRO A 389 -1.78 -0.60 20.67
CA PRO A 389 -3.22 -0.82 20.53
C PRO A 389 -3.93 -1.18 21.83
N GLN A 390 -3.30 -1.99 22.70
CA GLN A 390 -3.87 -2.39 23.98
C GLN A 390 -4.03 -1.20 24.92
N GLN A 391 -3.03 -0.29 24.94
CA GLN A 391 -3.11 0.94 25.73
C GLN A 391 -4.20 1.88 25.21
N VAL A 392 -4.33 1.99 23.89
CA VAL A 392 -5.40 2.79 23.26
C VAL A 392 -6.78 2.25 23.62
N ILE A 393 -7.00 0.93 23.54
CA ILE A 393 -8.24 0.29 23.95
C ILE A 393 -8.52 0.53 25.44
N ALA A 394 -7.49 0.45 26.30
CA ALA A 394 -7.66 0.72 27.74
C ALA A 394 -8.07 2.18 28.01
N ASN A 395 -7.49 3.14 27.28
CA ASN A 395 -7.85 4.54 27.37
C ASN A 395 -9.30 4.79 26.92
N LEU A 396 -9.72 4.15 25.81
CA LEU A 396 -11.12 4.23 25.34
C LEU A 396 -12.10 3.62 26.33
N ARG A 397 -11.77 2.46 26.91
CA ARG A 397 -12.60 1.84 27.97
C ARG A 397 -12.79 2.77 29.16
N LYS A 398 -11.70 3.43 29.58
CA LYS A 398 -11.74 4.44 30.66
C LYS A 398 -12.61 5.64 30.27
N ALA A 399 -12.50 6.15 29.05
CA ALA A 399 -13.32 7.26 28.56
C ALA A 399 -14.81 6.88 28.48
N ILE A 400 -15.14 5.72 27.92
CA ILE A 400 -16.50 5.20 27.80
C ILE A 400 -17.12 4.99 29.20
N SER A 401 -16.37 4.45 30.16
CA SER A 401 -16.79 4.24 31.55
C SER A 401 -18.15 3.48 31.66
N ASP A 402 -18.36 2.48 30.81
CA ASP A 402 -19.50 1.54 30.86
C ASP A 402 -19.00 0.12 30.60
N ASN A 403 -19.02 -0.72 31.65
CA ASN A 403 -18.57 -2.12 31.58
C ASN A 403 -19.52 -3.00 30.73
N GLY A 404 -20.73 -2.54 30.42
CA GLY A 404 -21.67 -3.22 29.53
C GLY A 404 -21.37 -3.02 28.04
N ILE A 405 -20.34 -2.24 27.70
CA ILE A 405 -19.85 -2.08 26.33
C ILE A 405 -18.67 -3.03 26.10
N LYS A 406 -18.87 -4.02 25.22
CA LYS A 406 -17.81 -4.87 24.71
C LYS A 406 -17.10 -4.14 23.57
N ILE A 407 -15.76 -4.22 23.53
CA ILE A 407 -14.93 -3.70 22.44
C ILE A 407 -14.22 -4.88 21.80
N ASP A 408 -14.54 -5.15 20.56
CA ASP A 408 -13.87 -6.16 19.73
C ASP A 408 -12.97 -5.45 18.70
N VAL A 409 -11.80 -6.03 18.41
CA VAL A 409 -10.90 -5.58 17.36
C VAL A 409 -11.23 -6.35 16.08
N THR A 410 -11.56 -5.63 15.01
CA THR A 410 -11.90 -6.24 13.71
C THR A 410 -10.74 -6.21 12.74
N LEU A 411 -9.86 -5.19 12.82
CA LEU A 411 -8.62 -5.09 12.06
C LEU A 411 -7.55 -4.41 12.91
N ASN A 412 -6.34 -4.97 12.90
CA ASN A 412 -5.15 -4.35 13.47
C ASN A 412 -3.90 -4.99 12.90
N PHE A 413 -2.88 -4.19 12.62
CA PHE A 413 -1.54 -4.65 12.31
C PHE A 413 -0.47 -3.66 12.82
N PRO A 414 0.78 -4.10 13.06
CA PRO A 414 1.82 -3.24 13.60
C PRO A 414 2.29 -2.20 12.59
N ALA A 415 2.71 -1.04 13.08
CA ALA A 415 3.35 -0.01 12.28
C ALA A 415 4.73 -0.45 11.80
N ALA A 416 5.08 -0.03 10.58
CA ALA A 416 6.42 -0.13 10.05
C ALA A 416 6.75 1.13 9.25
N SER A 417 8.04 1.50 9.21
CA SER A 417 8.50 2.71 8.52
C SER A 417 9.75 2.38 7.70
N SER A 418 9.87 3.02 6.56
CA SER A 418 11.04 2.92 5.69
C SER A 418 12.05 4.03 5.98
N PRO A 419 13.35 3.81 5.71
CA PRO A 419 14.38 4.81 5.93
C PRO A 419 14.15 6.08 5.11
N ARG A 420 14.46 7.24 5.69
CA ARG A 420 14.40 8.54 4.98
C ARG A 420 15.47 8.70 3.91
N LYS A 421 16.54 7.92 3.99
CA LYS A 421 17.67 7.93 3.07
C LYS A 421 17.84 6.55 2.47
N SER A 422 17.77 6.46 1.16
CA SER A 422 17.98 5.23 0.37
C SER A 422 18.38 5.59 -1.05
N GLN A 423 18.78 4.59 -1.84
CA GLN A 423 19.03 4.81 -3.27
C GLN A 423 17.76 5.24 -4.00
N LEU A 424 16.58 4.68 -3.62
CA LEU A 424 15.31 5.07 -4.23
C LEU A 424 14.96 6.53 -3.88
N MET A 425 15.11 6.96 -2.63
CA MET A 425 14.91 8.36 -2.24
C MET A 425 15.90 9.31 -2.94
N THR A 426 17.13 8.87 -3.20
CA THR A 426 18.10 9.64 -3.96
C THR A 426 17.67 9.76 -5.43
N ALA A 427 17.20 8.68 -6.05
CA ALA A 427 16.68 8.69 -7.42
C ALA A 427 15.44 9.58 -7.55
N LEU A 428 14.51 9.51 -6.61
CA LEU A 428 13.35 10.42 -6.53
C LEU A 428 13.78 11.88 -6.37
N GLY A 429 14.84 12.15 -5.59
CA GLY A 429 15.41 13.49 -5.43
C GLY A 429 15.99 14.04 -6.75
N LYS A 430 16.69 13.21 -7.53
CA LYS A 430 17.17 13.58 -8.86
C LYS A 430 16.01 13.85 -9.82
N LEU A 431 15.01 12.95 -9.82
CA LEU A 431 13.81 13.12 -10.65
C LEU A 431 13.06 14.43 -10.31
N ALA A 432 12.89 14.73 -9.04
CA ALA A 432 12.26 15.97 -8.60
C ALA A 432 13.10 17.20 -9.01
N GLY A 433 14.44 17.12 -8.88
CA GLY A 433 15.35 18.19 -9.29
C GLY A 433 15.27 18.50 -10.79
N ASN A 434 15.01 17.51 -11.64
CA ASN A 434 14.78 17.70 -13.07
C ASN A 434 13.49 18.51 -13.37
N GLU A 435 12.58 18.63 -12.41
CA GLU A 435 11.33 19.41 -12.48
C GLU A 435 11.33 20.62 -11.52
N ASP A 436 12.50 21.13 -11.13
CA ASP A 436 12.65 22.25 -10.17
C ASP A 436 11.89 22.03 -8.86
N SER A 437 11.83 20.77 -8.42
CA SER A 437 11.06 20.31 -7.27
C SER A 437 11.96 19.65 -6.23
N ILE A 438 11.39 19.39 -5.06
CA ILE A 438 12.05 18.67 -3.97
C ILE A 438 11.25 17.45 -3.54
N VAL A 439 11.91 16.45 -2.97
CA VAL A 439 11.24 15.34 -2.30
C VAL A 439 10.94 15.70 -0.86
N VAL A 440 9.70 15.46 -0.45
CA VAL A 440 9.24 15.68 0.92
C VAL A 440 8.72 14.35 1.48
N PRO A 441 9.47 13.72 2.40
CA PRO A 441 8.99 12.53 3.10
C PRO A 441 7.76 12.86 3.96
N MET A 442 6.75 11.98 3.94
CA MET A 442 5.52 12.19 4.69
C MET A 442 5.00 10.93 5.40
N LEU A 443 4.10 11.17 6.36
CA LEU A 443 3.19 10.18 6.93
C LEU A 443 1.85 10.30 6.20
N ILE A 444 1.27 9.20 5.75
CA ILE A 444 -0.13 9.17 5.30
C ILE A 444 -1.05 8.77 6.45
N ALA A 445 -2.25 9.35 6.46
CA ALA A 445 -3.25 9.08 7.48
C ALA A 445 -4.01 7.76 7.24
N GLY A 446 -3.95 7.22 6.02
CA GLY A 446 -4.41 5.90 5.63
C GLY A 446 -3.35 4.82 5.84
N PHE A 447 -3.60 3.65 5.29
CA PHE A 447 -2.64 2.58 5.09
C PHE A 447 -2.75 2.09 3.63
N THR A 448 -1.76 1.35 3.17
CA THR A 448 -1.69 0.74 1.84
C THR A 448 -1.11 -0.67 1.97
N ASP A 449 -1.12 -1.44 0.90
CA ASP A 449 -0.46 -2.75 0.85
C ASP A 449 1.04 -2.73 1.20
N SER A 450 1.68 -1.55 1.23
CA SER A 450 3.07 -1.38 1.65
C SER A 450 3.36 -1.93 3.05
N HIS A 451 2.37 -1.94 3.96
CA HIS A 451 2.56 -2.42 5.32
C HIS A 451 2.96 -3.90 5.38
N TYR A 452 2.40 -4.76 4.50
CA TYR A 452 2.75 -6.17 4.44
C TYR A 452 4.24 -6.39 4.15
N PHE A 453 4.75 -5.65 3.16
CA PHE A 453 6.15 -5.76 2.74
C PHE A 453 7.10 -5.11 3.74
N ARG A 454 6.73 -3.95 4.33
CA ARG A 454 7.52 -3.31 5.40
C ARG A 454 7.67 -4.22 6.61
N GLN A 455 6.63 -4.96 7.00
CA GLN A 455 6.69 -5.92 8.10
C GLN A 455 7.63 -7.10 7.82
N LYS A 456 7.87 -7.44 6.55
CA LYS A 456 8.87 -8.42 6.12
C LYS A 456 10.27 -7.82 5.93
N GLY A 457 10.46 -6.54 6.24
CA GLY A 457 11.75 -5.84 6.16
C GLY A 457 12.11 -5.28 4.80
N LEU A 458 11.16 -5.18 3.86
CA LEU A 458 11.36 -4.52 2.57
C LEU A 458 11.07 -3.02 2.69
N ASP A 459 12.06 -2.18 2.38
CA ASP A 459 11.90 -0.73 2.35
C ASP A 459 10.86 -0.33 1.29
N SER A 460 9.68 0.12 1.75
CA SER A 460 8.54 0.44 0.89
C SER A 460 8.22 1.92 0.94
N TYR A 461 8.11 2.55 -0.22
CA TYR A 461 7.86 3.98 -0.38
C TYR A 461 6.59 4.20 -1.19
N GLY A 462 5.77 5.17 -0.78
CA GLY A 462 4.56 5.52 -1.53
C GLY A 462 4.82 6.75 -2.41
N PHE A 463 4.76 6.57 -3.73
CA PHE A 463 4.87 7.65 -4.68
C PHE A 463 4.31 7.24 -6.05
N ILE A 464 3.33 7.97 -6.52
CA ILE A 464 2.79 7.86 -7.86
C ILE A 464 3.32 9.05 -8.68
N PRO A 465 3.94 8.87 -9.87
CA PRO A 465 4.52 9.95 -10.65
C PRO A 465 3.45 10.77 -11.39
N ILE A 466 2.37 11.10 -10.73
CA ILE A 466 1.20 11.83 -11.23
C ILE A 466 1.08 13.14 -10.47
N GLU A 467 0.84 14.23 -11.23
CA GLU A 467 0.42 15.52 -10.69
C GLU A 467 -1.10 15.64 -10.82
N ALA A 468 -1.82 15.34 -9.74
CA ALA A 468 -3.28 15.48 -9.71
C ALA A 468 -3.68 16.80 -9.05
N SER A 469 -4.60 17.49 -9.68
CA SER A 469 -5.21 18.68 -9.11
C SER A 469 -6.05 18.36 -7.87
N PRO A 470 -6.30 19.32 -6.96
CA PRO A 470 -7.20 19.10 -5.84
C PRO A 470 -8.61 18.65 -6.24
N ALA A 471 -9.06 18.98 -7.45
CA ALA A 471 -10.36 18.54 -7.98
C ALA A 471 -10.34 17.07 -8.40
N GLU A 472 -9.25 16.60 -9.01
CA GLU A 472 -9.05 15.20 -9.37
C GLU A 472 -8.88 14.33 -8.12
N MET A 473 -8.08 14.79 -7.15
CA MET A 473 -7.89 14.09 -5.88
C MET A 473 -9.18 13.93 -5.05
N ARG A 474 -10.18 14.82 -5.21
CA ARG A 474 -11.51 14.59 -4.59
C ARG A 474 -12.31 13.49 -5.25
N GLY A 475 -11.92 13.05 -6.45
CA GLY A 475 -12.53 11.91 -7.15
C GLY A 475 -12.13 10.56 -6.55
N VAL A 476 -10.95 10.47 -5.96
CA VAL A 476 -10.48 9.26 -5.25
C VAL A 476 -11.46 8.94 -4.13
N HIS A 477 -12.00 7.71 -4.12
CA HIS A 477 -13.12 7.26 -3.28
C HIS A 477 -14.41 8.10 -3.39
N GLY A 478 -14.36 9.21 -4.14
CA GLY A 478 -15.50 10.08 -4.41
C GLY A 478 -16.21 9.78 -5.73
N VAL A 479 -16.78 10.81 -6.34
CA VAL A 479 -17.41 10.72 -7.66
C VAL A 479 -16.57 11.43 -8.72
N ASN A 480 -16.75 11.03 -9.99
CA ASN A 480 -16.11 11.70 -11.13
C ASN A 480 -14.56 11.61 -11.11
N GLU A 481 -14.03 10.49 -10.61
CA GLU A 481 -12.61 10.18 -10.67
C GLU A 481 -12.13 10.16 -12.12
N ARG A 482 -10.98 10.78 -12.37
CA ARG A 482 -10.41 10.90 -13.72
C ARG A 482 -8.93 11.23 -13.68
N ILE A 483 -8.23 10.87 -14.73
CA ILE A 483 -6.82 11.25 -14.96
C ILE A 483 -6.69 11.96 -16.31
N GLY A 484 -5.99 13.08 -16.35
CA GLY A 484 -5.66 13.78 -17.59
C GLY A 484 -4.84 12.91 -18.53
N VAL A 485 -5.20 12.86 -19.83
CA VAL A 485 -4.43 12.09 -20.85
C VAL A 485 -2.97 12.54 -20.90
N LYS A 486 -2.72 13.86 -20.82
CA LYS A 486 -1.36 14.41 -20.79
C LYS A 486 -0.59 13.95 -19.54
N GLU A 487 -1.29 13.92 -18.40
CA GLU A 487 -0.67 13.54 -17.14
C GLU A 487 -0.38 12.05 -17.06
N LEU A 488 -1.26 11.18 -17.60
CA LEU A 488 -0.95 9.77 -17.74
C LEU A 488 0.36 9.56 -18.54
N GLY A 489 0.51 10.26 -19.67
CA GLY A 489 1.74 10.21 -20.48
C GLY A 489 2.96 10.77 -19.76
N ALA A 490 2.80 11.86 -18.99
CA ALA A 490 3.86 12.42 -18.15
C ALA A 490 4.28 11.45 -17.05
N GLY A 491 3.31 10.78 -16.42
CA GLY A 491 3.56 9.73 -15.42
C GLY A 491 4.40 8.57 -15.98
N VAL A 492 4.05 8.08 -17.18
CA VAL A 492 4.85 7.05 -17.86
C VAL A 492 6.30 7.53 -18.11
N ARG A 493 6.48 8.77 -18.54
CA ARG A 493 7.82 9.35 -18.76
C ARG A 493 8.61 9.42 -17.45
N ARG A 494 8.01 9.96 -16.39
CA ARG A 494 8.67 10.08 -15.06
C ARG A 494 9.04 8.72 -14.49
N MET A 495 8.16 7.71 -14.65
CA MET A 495 8.47 6.34 -14.20
C MET A 495 9.66 5.75 -14.98
N ILE A 496 9.72 5.93 -16.30
CA ILE A 496 10.88 5.50 -17.12
C ILE A 496 12.16 6.17 -16.61
N GLU A 497 12.13 7.47 -16.35
CA GLU A 497 13.28 8.21 -15.83
C GLU A 497 13.67 7.73 -14.43
N LEU A 498 12.72 7.52 -13.54
CA LEU A 498 12.98 6.97 -12.20
C LEU A 498 13.66 5.61 -12.28
N LEU A 499 13.16 4.71 -13.15
CA LEU A 499 13.75 3.38 -13.34
C LEU A 499 15.17 3.44 -13.90
N LYS A 500 15.48 4.39 -14.78
CA LYS A 500 16.85 4.63 -15.26
C LYS A 500 17.75 5.15 -14.13
N LEU A 501 17.30 6.18 -13.39
CA LEU A 501 18.05 6.77 -12.29
C LEU A 501 18.40 5.76 -11.19
N ILE A 502 17.44 4.96 -10.76
CA ILE A 502 17.68 3.94 -9.74
C ILE A 502 18.39 2.70 -10.32
N GLY A 503 18.28 2.48 -11.63
CA GLY A 503 18.93 1.38 -12.36
C GLY A 503 20.35 1.66 -12.79
N GLY A 504 20.99 2.79 -12.36
CA GLY A 504 22.36 3.11 -12.64
C GLY A 504 22.65 3.53 -14.11
N ARG A 505 21.63 4.02 -14.81
CA ARG A 505 21.71 4.51 -16.20
C ARG A 505 21.32 5.99 -16.24
N GLU A 506 22.31 6.86 -16.18
CA GLU A 506 22.15 8.30 -16.44
C GLU A 506 22.11 8.60 -17.93
#